data_b9782685f93fe776ec47398a07d00320
#
_entry.id   b9782685f93fe776ec47398a07d00320
#
_cell.length_a   1.000
_cell.length_b   1.000
_cell.length_c   1.000
_cell.angle_alpha   90.00
_cell.angle_beta   90.00
_cell.angle_gamma   90.00
#
_symmetry.space_group_name_H-M   'P 1'
#
loop_
_entity.id
_entity.type
_entity.pdbx_description
1 polymer ?
#
loop_
_entity_poly.entity_id
_entity_poly.type
_entity_poly.pdbx_seq_one_letter_code
_entity_poly.pdbx_strand_id
1 'polypeptide(L)'
;PKKAIFDELDMGRDVILEIEMQGAMQIKEVYPQAVFIFVLPPSLQELKNRIIGRGTETEEQIEKRFNSAYDEIKLLGDYDYFIFNNIVEKSSEEILNILEVEKNKVSRYKKDILDMFEKEIENVKTIIK
;
A
#
# COMPACT_ATOMS: atom_id res chain seq x y z
N PRO A 1 11.69 -5.53 11.52
CA PRO A 1 12.96 -4.80 11.46
C PRO A 1 13.25 -4.30 10.05
N LYS A 2 13.73 -3.07 9.94
CA LYS A 2 14.01 -2.41 8.65
C LYS A 2 14.96 -3.22 7.77
N LYS A 3 15.97 -3.83 8.36
CA LYS A 3 16.98 -4.58 7.61
C LYS A 3 16.37 -5.74 6.84
N ALA A 4 15.46 -6.49 7.44
CA ALA A 4 14.82 -7.62 6.79
C ALA A 4 14.01 -7.17 5.56
N ILE A 5 13.34 -6.02 5.65
CA ILE A 5 12.56 -5.46 4.54
C ILE A 5 13.49 -5.08 3.39
N PHE A 6 14.56 -4.35 3.67
CA PHE A 6 15.51 -3.92 2.64
C PHE A 6 16.24 -5.09 2.00
N ASP A 7 16.57 -6.12 2.78
CA ASP A 7 17.19 -7.33 2.25
C ASP A 7 16.28 -8.02 1.21
N GLU A 8 14.99 -8.12 1.50
CA GLU A 8 14.02 -8.69 0.56
C GLU A 8 13.87 -7.84 -0.71
N LEU A 9 13.80 -6.53 -0.55
CA LEU A 9 13.70 -5.61 -1.70
C LEU A 9 14.95 -5.67 -2.56
N ASP A 10 16.12 -5.78 -1.96
CA ASP A 10 17.39 -5.88 -2.68
C ASP A 10 17.47 -7.19 -3.50
N MET A 11 16.76 -8.22 -3.09
CA MET A 11 16.64 -9.47 -3.83
C MET A 11 15.60 -9.41 -4.95
N GLY A 12 14.97 -8.26 -5.17
CA GLY A 12 13.94 -8.09 -6.18
C GLY A 12 12.56 -8.59 -5.78
N ARG A 13 12.34 -8.81 -4.49
CA ARG A 13 11.04 -9.26 -3.99
C ARG A 13 10.20 -8.08 -3.54
N ASP A 14 8.89 -8.19 -3.73
CA ASP A 14 7.93 -7.25 -3.18
C ASP A 14 7.66 -7.60 -1.71
N VAL A 15 7.48 -6.58 -0.88
CA VAL A 15 7.17 -6.75 0.53
C VAL A 15 5.85 -6.07 0.84
N ILE A 16 4.92 -6.81 1.44
CA ILE A 16 3.64 -6.29 1.89
C ILE A 16 3.66 -6.22 3.42
N LEU A 17 3.35 -5.04 3.95
CA LEU A 17 3.27 -4.83 5.39
C LEU A 17 1.83 -4.54 5.79
N GLU A 18 1.37 -5.25 6.80
CA GLU A 18 0.08 -4.96 7.43
C GLU A 18 0.39 -4.24 8.74
N ILE A 19 0.18 -2.94 8.76
CA ILE A 19 0.54 -2.08 9.88
C ILE A 19 -0.53 -1.05 10.18
N GLU A 20 -0.53 -0.57 11.40
CA GLU A 20 -1.43 0.49 11.83
C GLU A 20 -1.01 1.83 11.21
N MET A 21 -1.94 2.79 11.24
CA MET A 21 -1.72 4.11 10.64
C MET A 21 -0.47 4.81 11.14
N GLN A 22 -0.19 4.75 12.45
CA GLN A 22 1.04 5.35 12.99
C GLN A 22 2.29 4.75 12.36
N GLY A 23 2.32 3.43 12.22
CA GLY A 23 3.43 2.73 11.58
C GLY A 23 3.54 3.09 10.10
N ALA A 24 2.41 3.21 9.42
CA ALA A 24 2.37 3.59 8.01
C ALA A 24 2.96 4.99 7.80
N MET A 25 2.60 5.94 8.64
CA MET A 25 3.12 7.32 8.53
C MET A 25 4.63 7.38 8.83
N GLN A 26 5.12 6.56 9.75
CA GLN A 26 6.56 6.46 10.02
C GLN A 26 7.30 5.91 8.80
N ILE A 27 6.75 4.90 8.14
CA ILE A 27 7.35 4.36 6.92
C ILE A 27 7.33 5.39 5.80
N LYS A 28 6.27 6.15 5.68
CA LYS A 28 6.16 7.21 4.67
C LYS A 28 7.27 8.24 4.80
N GLU A 29 7.69 8.57 6.03
CA GLU A 29 8.79 9.49 6.27
C GLU A 29 10.13 8.94 5.81
N VAL A 30 10.39 7.66 6.05
CA VAL A 30 11.69 7.04 5.74
C VAL A 30 11.75 6.39 4.36
N TYR A 31 10.59 6.08 3.78
CA TYR A 31 10.50 5.41 2.47
C TYR A 31 9.28 5.93 1.71
N PRO A 32 9.32 7.18 1.23
CA PRO A 32 8.16 7.82 0.61
C PRO A 32 7.70 7.16 -0.70
N GLN A 33 8.55 6.35 -1.33
CA GLN A 33 8.20 5.63 -2.55
C GLN A 33 7.38 4.34 -2.31
N ALA A 34 7.13 3.98 -1.05
CA ALA A 34 6.24 2.87 -0.74
C ALA A 34 4.81 3.18 -1.17
N VAL A 35 4.05 2.15 -1.50
CA VAL A 35 2.64 2.28 -1.87
C VAL A 35 1.79 2.12 -0.61
N PHE A 36 0.94 3.09 -0.34
CA PHE A 36 0.06 3.09 0.83
C PHE A 36 -1.37 2.81 0.40
N ILE A 37 -1.90 1.68 0.84
CA ILE A 37 -3.26 1.23 0.51
C ILE A 37 -4.11 1.24 1.76
N PHE A 38 -5.20 1.99 1.74
CA PHE A 38 -6.15 2.05 2.84
C PHE A 38 -7.24 0.99 2.63
N VAL A 39 -7.37 0.09 3.59
CA VAL A 39 -8.42 -0.93 3.55
C VAL A 39 -9.63 -0.41 4.31
N LEU A 40 -10.69 -0.11 3.58
CA LEU A 40 -11.92 0.45 4.13
C LEU A 40 -12.94 -0.63 4.44
N PRO A 41 -13.75 -0.47 5.51
CA PRO A 41 -14.91 -1.33 5.68
C PRO A 41 -15.93 -1.04 4.58
N PRO A 42 -16.81 -2.00 4.26
CA PRO A 42 -17.84 -1.80 3.23
C PRO A 42 -18.80 -0.66 3.56
N SER A 43 -19.04 -0.40 4.84
CA SER A 43 -19.90 0.65 5.32
C SER A 43 -19.62 0.91 6.81
N LEU A 44 -20.12 2.02 7.34
CA LEU A 44 -20.00 2.31 8.76
C LEU A 44 -20.83 1.32 9.59
N GLN A 45 -21.97 0.87 9.06
CA GLN A 45 -22.79 -0.13 9.74
C GLN A 45 -22.06 -1.46 9.88
N GLU A 46 -21.37 -1.88 8.83
CA GLU A 46 -20.56 -3.11 8.86
C GLU A 46 -19.38 -2.98 9.81
N LEU A 47 -18.75 -1.82 9.85
CA LEU A 47 -17.70 -1.52 10.81
C LEU A 47 -18.19 -1.68 12.24
N LYS A 48 -19.36 -1.10 12.54
CA LYS A 48 -19.98 -1.21 13.84
C LYS A 48 -20.32 -2.66 14.19
N ASN A 49 -20.87 -3.40 13.24
CA ASN A 49 -21.21 -4.81 13.43
C ASN A 49 -19.98 -5.65 13.76
N ARG A 50 -18.86 -5.40 13.08
CA ARG A 50 -17.60 -6.12 13.34
C ARG A 50 -17.03 -5.83 14.71
N ILE A 51 -17.15 -4.59 15.19
CA ILE A 51 -16.72 -4.21 16.54
C ILE A 51 -17.59 -4.89 17.58
N ILE A 52 -18.93 -4.88 17.39
CA ILE A 52 -19.89 -5.52 18.30
C ILE A 52 -19.72 -7.05 18.33
N GLY A 53 -19.42 -7.65 17.17
CA GLY A 53 -19.35 -9.10 17.01
C GLY A 53 -18.35 -9.83 17.88
N ARG A 54 -17.42 -9.11 18.52
CA ARG A 54 -16.47 -9.70 19.46
C ARG A 54 -17.07 -10.05 20.81
N GLY A 55 -18.21 -9.42 21.18
CA GLY A 55 -19.05 -9.81 22.30
C GLY A 55 -18.50 -9.59 23.72
N THR A 56 -17.30 -9.07 23.86
CA THR A 56 -16.63 -8.91 25.16
C THR A 56 -16.50 -7.47 25.63
N GLU A 57 -17.04 -6.52 24.88
CA GLU A 57 -16.83 -5.10 25.16
C GLU A 57 -18.12 -4.39 25.61
N THR A 58 -17.95 -3.37 26.44
CA THR A 58 -19.05 -2.50 26.86
C THR A 58 -19.46 -1.57 25.73
N GLU A 59 -20.66 -0.98 25.83
CA GLU A 59 -21.13 0.01 24.84
C GLU A 59 -20.17 1.19 24.73
N GLU A 60 -19.60 1.63 25.84
CA GLU A 60 -18.65 2.72 25.88
C GLU A 60 -17.37 2.39 25.11
N GLN A 61 -16.87 1.16 25.25
CA GLN A 61 -15.69 0.69 24.51
C GLN A 61 -15.98 0.57 23.02
N ILE A 62 -17.17 0.11 22.66
CA ILE A 62 -17.60 -0.02 21.26
C ILE A 62 -17.66 1.36 20.61
N GLU A 63 -18.26 2.34 21.28
CA GLU A 63 -18.35 3.70 20.78
C GLU A 63 -16.98 4.34 20.59
N LYS A 64 -16.08 4.13 21.55
CA LYS A 64 -14.71 4.62 21.47
C LYS A 64 -13.96 4.05 20.28
N ARG A 65 -14.07 2.74 20.04
CA ARG A 65 -13.45 2.08 18.90
C ARG A 65 -14.03 2.54 17.58
N PHE A 66 -15.34 2.69 17.51
CA PHE A 66 -16.02 3.18 16.31
C PHE A 66 -15.55 4.58 15.95
N ASN A 67 -15.51 5.49 16.91
CA ASN A 67 -15.07 6.86 16.70
C ASN A 67 -13.61 6.92 16.30
N SER A 68 -12.77 6.09 16.91
CA SER A 68 -11.35 6.01 16.57
C SER A 68 -11.15 5.53 15.12
N ALA A 69 -11.88 4.51 14.70
CA ALA A 69 -11.83 4.00 13.35
C ALA A 69 -12.32 5.03 12.33
N TYR A 70 -13.38 5.76 12.67
CA TYR A 70 -13.87 6.82 11.80
C TYR A 70 -12.87 7.97 11.67
N ASP A 71 -12.19 8.34 12.77
CA ASP A 71 -11.14 9.35 12.73
C ASP A 71 -9.98 8.92 11.83
N GLU A 72 -9.63 7.64 11.81
CA GLU A 72 -8.62 7.11 10.89
C GLU A 72 -9.07 7.24 9.44
N ILE A 73 -10.35 6.96 9.15
CA ILE A 73 -10.90 7.10 7.79
C ILE A 73 -10.77 8.54 7.28
N LYS A 74 -10.89 9.53 8.14
CA LYS A 74 -10.70 10.93 7.76
C LYS A 74 -9.31 11.24 7.26
N LEU A 75 -8.32 10.41 7.57
CA LEU A 75 -6.94 10.58 7.14
C LEU A 75 -6.65 9.88 5.81
N LEU A 76 -7.69 9.48 5.09
CA LEU A 76 -7.60 8.79 3.81
C LEU A 76 -6.71 9.52 2.80
N GLY A 77 -6.66 10.84 2.85
CA GLY A 77 -5.87 11.65 1.92
C GLY A 77 -4.36 11.40 1.98
N ASP A 78 -3.86 10.79 3.05
CA ASP A 78 -2.44 10.46 3.19
C ASP A 78 -2.07 9.14 2.52
N TYR A 79 -3.04 8.43 1.95
CA TYR A 79 -2.85 7.15 1.28
C TYR A 79 -2.90 7.30 -0.24
N ASP A 80 -2.31 6.34 -0.94
CA ASP A 80 -2.24 6.35 -2.40
C ASP A 80 -3.43 5.67 -3.06
N TYR A 81 -3.94 4.61 -2.44
CA TYR A 81 -5.03 3.79 -2.96
C TYR A 81 -5.96 3.38 -1.84
N PHE A 82 -7.16 3.01 -2.20
CA PHE A 82 -8.10 2.40 -1.26
C PHE A 82 -8.69 1.12 -1.86
N ILE A 83 -9.09 0.21 -0.99
CA ILE A 83 -9.89 -0.96 -1.34
C ILE A 83 -10.96 -1.13 -0.27
N PHE A 84 -12.08 -1.76 -0.64
CA PHE A 84 -13.10 -2.14 0.33
C PHE A 84 -12.90 -3.58 0.77
N ASN A 85 -12.94 -3.82 2.06
CA ASN A 85 -12.74 -5.14 2.65
C ASN A 85 -14.07 -5.91 2.71
N ASN A 86 -14.56 -6.34 1.54
CA ASN A 86 -15.80 -7.12 1.44
C ASN A 86 -15.55 -8.62 1.45
N ILE A 87 -14.77 -9.09 0.48
CA ILE A 87 -14.46 -10.50 0.26
C ILE A 87 -12.93 -10.60 0.19
N VAL A 88 -12.35 -11.48 1.00
CA VAL A 88 -10.89 -11.61 1.13
C VAL A 88 -10.21 -11.86 -0.22
N GLU A 89 -10.74 -12.79 -1.02
CA GLU A 89 -10.18 -13.14 -2.34
C GLU A 89 -10.17 -11.95 -3.28
N LYS A 90 -11.25 -11.17 -3.29
CA LYS A 90 -11.36 -10.00 -4.14
C LYS A 90 -10.44 -8.88 -3.68
N SER A 91 -10.36 -8.65 -2.39
CA SER A 91 -9.46 -7.63 -1.81
C SER A 91 -8.00 -7.97 -2.09
N SER A 92 -7.62 -9.23 -1.97
CA SER A 92 -6.27 -9.70 -2.28
C SER A 92 -5.93 -9.48 -3.74
N GLU A 93 -6.86 -9.78 -4.64
CA GLU A 93 -6.70 -9.57 -6.08
C GLU A 93 -6.50 -8.09 -6.40
N GLU A 94 -7.29 -7.21 -5.79
CA GLU A 94 -7.16 -5.77 -5.99
C GLU A 94 -5.78 -5.26 -5.55
N ILE A 95 -5.27 -5.74 -4.41
CA ILE A 95 -3.93 -5.38 -3.94
C ILE A 95 -2.86 -5.81 -4.93
N LEU A 96 -2.95 -7.04 -5.43
CA LEU A 96 -2.00 -7.55 -6.41
C LEU A 96 -2.06 -6.75 -7.72
N ASN A 97 -3.25 -6.35 -8.15
CA ASN A 97 -3.42 -5.50 -9.34
C ASN A 97 -2.76 -4.14 -9.16
N ILE A 98 -2.91 -3.53 -7.98
CA ILE A 98 -2.25 -2.26 -7.66
C ILE A 98 -0.73 -2.41 -7.74
N LEU A 99 -0.18 -3.48 -7.18
CA LEU A 99 1.25 -3.75 -7.24
C LEU A 99 1.75 -3.88 -8.67
N GLU A 100 1.01 -4.58 -9.52
CA GLU A 100 1.39 -4.75 -10.93
C GLU A 100 1.38 -3.42 -11.69
N VAL A 101 0.36 -2.59 -11.48
CA VAL A 101 0.26 -1.28 -12.14
C VAL A 101 1.37 -0.34 -11.65
N GLU A 102 1.71 -0.37 -10.37
CA GLU A 102 2.79 0.45 -9.82
C GLU A 102 4.14 0.15 -10.46
N LYS A 103 4.36 -1.08 -10.93
CA LYS A 103 5.58 -1.46 -11.65
C LYS A 103 5.72 -0.78 -13.01
N ASN A 104 4.66 -0.20 -13.53
CA ASN A 104 4.66 0.55 -14.79
C ASN A 104 4.71 2.07 -14.57
N LYS A 105 4.86 2.52 -13.35
CA LYS A 105 4.92 3.94 -13.03
C LYS A 105 6.28 4.52 -13.38
N VAL A 106 6.29 5.51 -14.23
CA VAL A 106 7.53 6.13 -14.74
C VAL A 106 8.43 6.61 -13.61
N SER A 107 7.88 7.24 -12.57
CA SER A 107 8.66 7.79 -11.47
C SER A 107 9.50 6.73 -10.73
N ARG A 108 9.09 5.46 -10.78
CA ARG A 108 9.83 4.37 -10.13
C ARG A 108 11.02 3.88 -10.93
N TYR A 109 10.92 3.91 -12.24
CA TYR A 109 11.88 3.25 -13.13
C TYR A 109 12.48 4.18 -14.19
N LYS A 110 12.21 5.47 -14.12
CA LYS A 110 12.65 6.45 -15.12
C LYS A 110 14.15 6.35 -15.40
N LYS A 111 14.96 6.35 -14.35
CA LYS A 111 16.42 6.28 -14.50
C LYS A 111 16.86 4.98 -15.17
N ASP A 112 16.33 3.86 -14.69
CA ASP A 112 16.71 2.55 -15.22
C ASP A 112 16.34 2.42 -16.70
N ILE A 113 15.17 2.90 -17.07
CA ILE A 113 14.70 2.86 -18.47
C ILE A 113 15.56 3.76 -19.35
N LEU A 114 15.85 4.96 -18.91
CA LEU A 114 16.68 5.89 -19.68
C LEU A 114 18.13 5.36 -19.83
N ASP A 115 18.67 4.79 -18.78
CA ASP A 115 20.02 4.18 -18.83
C ASP A 115 20.06 3.01 -19.82
N MET A 116 19.01 2.20 -19.84
CA MET A 116 18.90 1.07 -20.77
C MET A 116 18.92 1.55 -22.22
N PHE A 117 18.12 2.54 -22.57
CA PHE A 117 18.06 3.06 -23.93
C PHE A 117 19.30 3.85 -24.31
N GLU A 118 19.94 4.53 -23.35
CA GLU A 118 21.19 5.23 -23.60
C GLU A 118 22.31 4.26 -24.04
N LYS A 119 22.38 3.11 -23.39
CA LYS A 119 23.33 2.05 -23.79
C LYS A 119 22.99 1.47 -25.17
N GLU A 120 21.71 1.27 -25.43
CA GLU A 120 21.25 0.72 -26.70
C GLU A 120 21.50 1.66 -27.86
N ILE A 121 21.32 2.97 -27.66
CA ILE A 121 21.48 3.96 -28.74
C ILE A 121 22.91 3.95 -29.32
N GLU A 122 23.90 3.73 -28.48
CA GLU A 122 25.27 3.62 -28.95
C GLU A 122 25.46 2.45 -29.94
N ASN A 123 24.90 1.29 -29.62
CA ASN A 123 24.94 0.13 -30.47
C ASN A 123 24.19 0.34 -31.79
N VAL A 124 23.01 0.95 -31.73
CA VAL A 124 22.19 1.24 -32.92
C VAL A 124 22.88 2.23 -33.84
N LYS A 125 23.46 3.29 -33.31
CA LYS A 125 24.20 4.28 -34.11
C LYS A 125 25.39 3.65 -34.83
N THR A 126 26.06 2.73 -34.18
CA THR A 126 27.20 2.00 -34.79
C THR A 126 26.76 1.15 -35.98
N ILE A 127 25.57 0.52 -35.87
CA ILE A 127 25.03 -0.32 -36.93
C ILE A 127 24.57 0.52 -38.14
N ILE A 128 24.01 1.69 -37.92
CA ILE A 128 23.50 2.57 -38.97
C ILE A 128 24.62 3.20 -39.83
N LYS A 129 25.77 3.34 -39.25
CA LYS A 129 26.95 3.78 -40.01
C LYS A 129 27.31 2.81 -41.09
#